data_3717b4e939a4fb257785de5797da6b78
#
_entry.id   3717b4e939a4fb257785de5797da6b78
#
_cell.length_a   1.000
_cell.length_b   1.000
_cell.length_c   1.000
_cell.angle_alpha   90.00
_cell.angle_beta   90.00
_cell.angle_gamma   90.00
#
_symmetry.space_group_name_H-M   'P 1'
#
loop_
_entity.id
_entity.type
_entity.pdbx_description
1 polymer ?
#
loop_
_entity_poly.entity_id
_entity_poly.type
_entity_poly.pdbx_seq_one_letter_code
_entity_poly.pdbx_strand_id
1 'polypeptide(L)'
;MIKFQVVNLNYKKVRFIKYYFTPLVILTWLASSTSFAQAATPTKSTPVKSITDVITNVQRDWLSDDGQFLLTLYSGVWNPHGTLFYLKQRGGVSVEGFQKGLDVTLKSYDPEVGLEAPPEYTIAGKINLRNNTMVGRVTHYPENKAKISIRKTNFTPAIPIKGAYPQFVFEYYGYDNPTGYSSIITRVDVINKDTKAVVQSLTGFKANSYSTNYADMNYDGYLDLMLDIGEELHDDNYAYWLYEPKTKRFVRDKTLGAIKGYPSRYPHKRQLHLNKDALLERVNGQWKKMPCCYAD
;
A
#
# COMPACT_ATOMS: atom_id res chain seq x y z
N MET A 1 -34.55 -14.25 -13.40
CA MET A 1 -34.09 -15.67 -13.37
C MET A 1 -33.03 -15.81 -14.47
N ILE A 2 -31.76 -15.53 -14.17
CA ILE A 2 -30.64 -15.58 -15.13
C ILE A 2 -29.80 -16.79 -14.74
N LYS A 3 -29.73 -17.78 -15.63
CA LYS A 3 -28.92 -19.00 -15.44
C LYS A 3 -27.49 -18.71 -15.82
N PHE A 4 -26.55 -18.89 -14.89
CA PHE A 4 -25.13 -18.94 -15.20
C PHE A 4 -24.76 -20.35 -15.69
N GLN A 5 -24.20 -20.44 -16.89
CA GLN A 5 -23.62 -21.67 -17.44
C GLN A 5 -22.18 -21.78 -16.95
N VAL A 6 -21.89 -22.89 -16.26
CA VAL A 6 -20.53 -23.26 -15.87
C VAL A 6 -19.82 -23.86 -17.08
N VAL A 7 -18.74 -23.22 -17.55
CA VAL A 7 -17.91 -23.76 -18.63
C VAL A 7 -16.83 -24.61 -18.00
N ASN A 8 -16.91 -25.92 -18.23
CA ASN A 8 -15.89 -26.92 -17.89
C ASN A 8 -14.72 -26.83 -18.87
N LEU A 9 -13.56 -26.41 -18.43
CA LEU A 9 -12.33 -26.42 -19.21
C LEU A 9 -11.58 -27.74 -19.01
N ASN A 10 -11.66 -28.60 -20.03
CA ASN A 10 -10.90 -29.86 -20.15
C ASN A 10 -9.41 -29.58 -20.37
N TYR A 11 -8.56 -30.02 -19.46
CA TYR A 11 -7.11 -30.07 -19.63
C TYR A 11 -6.72 -31.18 -20.64
N LYS A 12 -6.29 -30.78 -21.80
CA LYS A 12 -5.64 -31.74 -22.78
C LYS A 12 -4.14 -31.82 -22.48
N LYS A 13 -3.69 -33.07 -22.41
CA LYS A 13 -2.33 -33.55 -22.22
C LYS A 13 -1.29 -32.84 -23.09
N VAL A 14 -0.24 -32.31 -22.46
CA VAL A 14 0.98 -31.84 -23.12
C VAL A 14 1.85 -33.06 -23.44
N ARG A 15 2.11 -33.29 -24.72
CA ARG A 15 3.07 -34.30 -25.21
C ARG A 15 4.47 -33.72 -25.21
N PHE A 16 5.39 -34.39 -24.52
CA PHE A 16 6.83 -34.12 -24.61
C PHE A 16 7.37 -34.58 -25.96
N ILE A 17 7.98 -33.67 -26.72
CA ILE A 17 8.74 -33.97 -27.92
C ILE A 17 10.21 -34.09 -27.52
N LYS A 18 10.76 -35.31 -27.70
CA LYS A 18 12.19 -35.59 -27.56
C LYS A 18 12.92 -35.07 -28.80
N TYR A 19 13.86 -34.17 -28.62
CA TYR A 19 14.79 -33.76 -29.67
C TYR A 19 16.01 -34.68 -29.66
N TYR A 20 16.28 -35.31 -30.80
CA TYR A 20 17.51 -36.02 -31.06
C TYR A 20 18.58 -35.06 -31.59
N PHE A 21 19.74 -35.03 -30.92
CA PHE A 21 20.91 -34.31 -31.40
C PHE A 21 21.61 -35.14 -32.49
N THR A 22 21.74 -34.60 -33.69
CA THR A 22 22.69 -35.03 -34.71
C THR A 22 23.86 -34.06 -34.74
N PRO A 23 25.14 -34.53 -34.76
CA PRO A 23 26.28 -33.65 -34.85
C PRO A 23 26.46 -33.18 -36.31
N LEU A 24 26.43 -31.86 -36.51
CA LEU A 24 26.70 -31.22 -37.79
C LEU A 24 28.13 -30.68 -37.80
N VAL A 25 28.87 -31.08 -38.79
CA VAL A 25 30.27 -30.74 -39.10
C VAL A 25 30.43 -29.22 -39.26
N ILE A 26 31.44 -28.66 -38.58
CA ILE A 26 31.79 -27.24 -38.67
C ILE A 26 32.66 -27.03 -39.90
N LEU A 27 32.13 -26.36 -40.91
CA LEU A 27 32.91 -25.73 -41.97
C LEU A 27 33.13 -24.24 -41.59
N THR A 28 34.38 -23.90 -41.28
CA THR A 28 34.78 -22.53 -41.01
C THR A 28 34.83 -21.71 -42.30
N TRP A 29 33.86 -20.84 -42.50
CA TRP A 29 33.94 -19.73 -43.46
C TRP A 29 34.35 -18.44 -42.67
N LEU A 30 35.55 -17.95 -42.96
CA LEU A 30 36.00 -16.62 -42.59
C LEU A 30 35.26 -15.61 -43.47
N ALA A 31 34.09 -15.11 -43.02
CA ALA A 31 33.44 -13.95 -43.59
C ALA A 31 33.79 -12.76 -42.73
N SER A 32 34.55 -11.84 -43.31
CA SER A 32 34.82 -10.50 -42.74
C SER A 32 33.50 -9.75 -42.60
N SER A 33 32.89 -9.80 -41.44
CA SER A 33 31.72 -9.01 -41.10
C SER A 33 32.12 -7.58 -40.80
N THR A 34 32.01 -6.68 -41.77
CA THR A 34 31.91 -5.24 -41.51
C THR A 34 30.66 -4.98 -40.67
N SER A 35 30.87 -4.83 -39.36
CA SER A 35 29.82 -4.41 -38.44
C SER A 35 29.40 -3.00 -38.80
N PHE A 36 28.30 -2.86 -39.53
CA PHE A 36 27.58 -1.58 -39.55
C PHE A 36 27.05 -1.38 -38.14
N ALA A 37 27.71 -0.48 -37.39
CA ALA A 37 27.14 0.05 -36.16
C ALA A 37 25.85 0.77 -36.56
N GLN A 38 24.72 0.09 -36.36
CA GLN A 38 23.38 0.67 -36.52
C GLN A 38 23.27 1.74 -35.41
N ALA A 39 23.41 3.01 -35.80
CA ALA A 39 23.23 4.13 -34.90
C ALA A 39 21.83 3.97 -34.27
N ALA A 40 21.80 3.70 -32.97
CA ALA A 40 20.57 3.65 -32.21
C ALA A 40 19.82 4.96 -32.43
N THR A 41 18.67 4.89 -33.07
CA THR A 41 17.78 6.04 -33.24
C THR A 41 17.54 6.62 -31.84
N PRO A 42 17.78 7.91 -31.58
CA PRO A 42 17.56 8.49 -30.29
C PRO A 42 16.08 8.33 -29.93
N THR A 43 15.81 7.48 -28.95
CA THR A 43 14.46 7.28 -28.42
C THR A 43 14.02 8.64 -27.89
N LYS A 44 13.03 9.23 -28.53
CA LYS A 44 12.45 10.52 -28.15
C LYS A 44 11.98 10.39 -26.70
N SER A 45 12.72 10.96 -25.75
CA SER A 45 12.35 10.90 -24.33
C SER A 45 11.01 11.58 -24.15
N THR A 46 10.05 10.88 -23.58
CA THR A 46 8.75 11.46 -23.25
C THR A 46 8.97 12.65 -22.30
N PRO A 47 8.48 13.84 -22.61
CA PRO A 47 8.70 15.01 -21.77
C PRO A 47 8.08 14.79 -20.39
N VAL A 48 8.87 15.02 -19.34
CA VAL A 48 8.43 14.96 -17.94
C VAL A 48 7.65 16.22 -17.61
N LYS A 49 6.44 16.08 -17.11
CA LYS A 49 5.54 17.16 -16.69
C LYS A 49 5.13 17.00 -15.23
N SER A 50 4.56 18.02 -14.61
CA SER A 50 3.88 17.91 -13.33
C SER A 50 2.65 17.01 -13.45
N ILE A 51 2.48 16.10 -12.48
CA ILE A 51 1.33 15.20 -12.34
C ILE A 51 0.48 15.71 -11.19
N THR A 52 -0.77 16.06 -11.46
CA THR A 52 -1.68 16.66 -10.46
C THR A 52 -2.81 15.75 -10.02
N ASP A 53 -3.03 14.66 -10.73
CA ASP A 53 -4.07 13.65 -10.49
C ASP A 53 -3.61 12.49 -9.61
N VAL A 54 -2.65 12.75 -8.72
CA VAL A 54 -2.12 11.74 -7.81
C VAL A 54 -3.09 11.48 -6.67
N ILE A 55 -3.53 10.22 -6.55
CA ILE A 55 -4.34 9.77 -5.43
C ILE A 55 -3.42 9.38 -4.29
N THR A 56 -3.56 10.09 -3.17
CA THR A 56 -2.74 9.87 -1.98
C THR A 56 -3.57 9.32 -0.84
N ASN A 57 -3.22 8.14 -0.39
CA ASN A 57 -3.79 7.48 0.77
C ASN A 57 -2.94 7.77 2.00
N VAL A 58 -3.57 8.07 3.11
CA VAL A 58 -2.89 8.21 4.39
C VAL A 58 -3.38 7.11 5.32
N GLN A 59 -2.51 6.18 5.64
CA GLN A 59 -2.82 5.12 6.58
C GLN A 59 -2.66 5.63 8.01
N ARG A 60 -3.72 5.45 8.78
CA ARG A 60 -3.80 5.85 10.19
C ARG A 60 -4.07 4.61 11.03
N ASP A 61 -3.35 4.51 12.12
CA ASP A 61 -3.53 3.42 13.08
C ASP A 61 -3.91 4.04 14.41
N TRP A 62 -5.13 3.78 14.83
CA TRP A 62 -5.72 4.39 16.01
C TRP A 62 -6.13 3.35 17.05
N LEU A 63 -5.78 3.62 18.27
CA LEU A 63 -6.21 2.86 19.44
C LEU A 63 -7.36 3.58 20.12
N SER A 64 -8.44 2.86 20.45
CA SER A 64 -9.53 3.40 21.27
C SER A 64 -9.05 3.69 22.69
N ASP A 65 -9.64 4.73 23.32
CA ASP A 65 -9.29 5.17 24.69
C ASP A 65 -9.50 4.08 25.75
N ASP A 66 -10.38 3.11 25.52
CA ASP A 66 -10.60 1.97 26.38
C ASP A 66 -9.73 0.74 26.03
N GLY A 67 -8.86 0.84 25.03
CA GLY A 67 -7.97 -0.21 24.58
C GLY A 67 -8.65 -1.44 24.00
N GLN A 68 -9.94 -1.36 23.62
CA GLN A 68 -10.66 -2.50 23.06
C GLN A 68 -10.46 -2.65 21.56
N PHE A 69 -10.29 -1.54 20.85
CA PHE A 69 -10.22 -1.50 19.39
C PHE A 69 -8.90 -0.90 18.91
N LEU A 70 -8.36 -1.50 17.86
CA LEU A 70 -7.37 -0.89 17.00
C LEU A 70 -8.02 -0.73 15.62
N LEU A 71 -8.13 0.51 15.15
CA LEU A 71 -8.59 0.83 13.80
C LEU A 71 -7.40 1.19 12.93
N THR A 72 -7.12 0.36 11.93
CA THR A 72 -6.21 0.71 10.84
C THR A 72 -7.05 1.23 9.68
N LEU A 73 -6.82 2.45 9.22
CA LEU A 73 -7.66 3.10 8.25
C LEU A 73 -6.84 3.79 7.17
N TYR A 74 -7.10 3.46 5.92
CA TYR A 74 -6.73 4.28 4.77
C TYR A 74 -7.71 5.44 4.67
N SER A 75 -7.23 6.66 4.73
CA SER A 75 -8.02 7.89 4.72
C SER A 75 -7.43 8.89 3.74
N GLY A 76 -8.14 9.99 3.47
CA GLY A 76 -7.73 10.98 2.46
C GLY A 76 -8.28 10.68 1.08
N VAL A 77 -8.98 9.57 0.92
CA VAL A 77 -9.71 9.15 -0.28
C VAL A 77 -11.22 9.20 -0.01
N TRP A 78 -12.02 9.20 -1.08
CA TRP A 78 -13.48 9.25 -0.97
C TRP A 78 -14.08 7.98 -0.31
N ASN A 79 -13.41 6.83 -0.47
CA ASN A 79 -13.79 5.52 0.08
C ASN A 79 -12.80 5.03 1.14
N PRO A 80 -12.75 5.63 2.33
CA PRO A 80 -11.89 5.15 3.39
C PRO A 80 -12.22 3.69 3.73
N HIS A 81 -11.18 2.87 3.89
CA HIS A 81 -11.30 1.44 4.16
C HIS A 81 -10.17 0.96 5.08
N GLY A 82 -10.36 -0.19 5.70
CA GLY A 82 -9.37 -0.74 6.60
C GLY A 82 -9.88 -1.89 7.43
N THR A 83 -9.36 -2.03 8.65
CA THR A 83 -9.73 -3.09 9.58
C THR A 83 -9.93 -2.55 10.98
N LEU A 84 -11.01 -2.98 11.60
CA LEU A 84 -11.27 -2.79 13.03
C LEU A 84 -10.88 -4.07 13.76
N PHE A 85 -9.75 -4.06 14.49
CA PHE A 85 -9.31 -5.19 15.30
C PHE A 85 -9.88 -5.13 16.71
N TYR A 86 -10.28 -6.30 17.23
CA TYR A 86 -10.72 -6.50 18.61
C TYR A 86 -9.54 -7.00 19.43
N LEU A 87 -8.90 -6.13 20.20
CA LEU A 87 -7.64 -6.49 20.87
C LEU A 87 -7.80 -7.56 21.95
N LYS A 88 -8.99 -7.64 22.59
CA LYS A 88 -9.27 -8.63 23.62
C LYS A 88 -9.69 -10.01 23.06
N GLN A 89 -10.34 -10.02 21.90
CA GLN A 89 -10.93 -11.24 21.32
C GLN A 89 -10.06 -11.86 20.21
N ARG A 90 -8.91 -11.25 19.90
CA ARG A 90 -7.99 -11.67 18.83
C ARG A 90 -8.67 -11.84 17.47
N GLY A 91 -9.55 -10.91 17.12
CA GLY A 91 -10.26 -10.89 15.86
C GLY A 91 -10.27 -9.50 15.25
N GLY A 92 -10.86 -9.40 14.07
CA GLY A 92 -11.07 -8.13 13.39
C GLY A 92 -12.04 -8.27 12.25
N VAL A 93 -12.56 -7.15 11.80
CA VAL A 93 -13.53 -7.07 10.71
C VAL A 93 -13.10 -6.00 9.74
N SER A 94 -13.29 -6.26 8.45
CA SER A 94 -13.07 -5.26 7.41
C SER A 94 -14.08 -4.13 7.56
N VAL A 95 -13.64 -2.91 7.36
CA VAL A 95 -14.50 -1.71 7.38
C VAL A 95 -14.27 -0.89 6.12
N GLU A 96 -15.35 -0.36 5.58
CA GLU A 96 -15.34 0.52 4.44
C GLU A 96 -16.44 1.58 4.60
N GLY A 97 -16.29 2.71 3.91
CA GLY A 97 -17.32 3.73 4.00
C GLY A 97 -17.02 4.98 3.21
N PHE A 98 -17.26 6.10 3.84
CA PHE A 98 -17.24 7.39 3.18
C PHE A 98 -16.57 8.45 4.04
N GLN A 99 -15.81 9.32 3.39
CA GLN A 99 -15.20 10.49 4.03
C GLN A 99 -15.62 11.78 3.30
N LYS A 100 -16.08 12.75 4.09
CA LYS A 100 -16.37 14.10 3.60
C LYS A 100 -15.62 15.12 4.49
N GLY A 101 -14.55 15.68 3.94
CA GLY A 101 -13.67 16.54 4.72
C GLY A 101 -13.01 15.75 5.87
N LEU A 102 -13.32 16.14 7.10
CA LEU A 102 -12.82 15.46 8.30
C LEU A 102 -13.81 14.44 8.89
N ASP A 103 -15.02 14.38 8.39
CA ASP A 103 -16.04 13.47 8.88
C ASP A 103 -15.94 12.13 8.14
N VAL A 104 -15.88 11.04 8.92
CA VAL A 104 -15.72 9.65 8.43
C VAL A 104 -16.89 8.82 8.93
N THR A 105 -17.47 8.03 8.05
CA THR A 105 -18.47 7.01 8.38
C THR A 105 -18.04 5.69 7.76
N LEU A 106 -17.91 4.65 8.59
CA LEU A 106 -17.50 3.31 8.19
C LEU A 106 -18.57 2.30 8.60
N LYS A 107 -18.68 1.23 7.83
CA LYS A 107 -19.48 0.04 8.14
C LYS A 107 -18.56 -1.17 8.04
N SER A 108 -18.74 -2.12 8.96
CA SER A 108 -18.09 -3.41 8.80
C SER A 108 -18.78 -4.21 7.70
N TYR A 109 -18.03 -5.07 7.06
CA TYR A 109 -18.55 -6.00 6.07
C TYR A 109 -17.74 -7.31 6.09
N ASP A 110 -18.39 -8.38 5.68
CA ASP A 110 -17.73 -9.64 5.37
C ASP A 110 -17.30 -9.62 3.91
N PRO A 111 -15.99 -9.79 3.59
CA PRO A 111 -15.50 -9.80 2.22
C PRO A 111 -16.15 -10.87 1.33
N GLU A 112 -16.66 -11.97 1.91
CA GLU A 112 -17.34 -13.04 1.15
C GLU A 112 -18.80 -12.68 0.81
N VAL A 113 -19.46 -11.87 1.65
CA VAL A 113 -20.87 -11.48 1.49
C VAL A 113 -21.01 -10.09 0.87
N GLY A 114 -20.03 -9.22 1.10
CA GLY A 114 -20.01 -7.85 0.60
C GLY A 114 -20.72 -6.84 1.51
N LEU A 115 -20.87 -5.61 0.99
CA LEU A 115 -21.42 -4.46 1.72
C LEU A 115 -22.95 -4.50 1.90
N GLU A 116 -23.65 -5.41 1.24
CA GLU A 116 -25.13 -5.54 1.32
C GLU A 116 -25.59 -6.20 2.62
N ALA A 117 -24.72 -6.97 3.27
CA ALA A 117 -25.02 -7.57 4.56
C ALA A 117 -25.16 -6.49 5.65
N PRO A 118 -26.05 -6.71 6.64
CA PRO A 118 -26.13 -5.83 7.80
C PRO A 118 -24.77 -5.74 8.50
N PRO A 119 -24.26 -4.53 8.79
CA PRO A 119 -22.98 -4.40 9.44
C PRO A 119 -23.02 -4.86 10.90
N GLU A 120 -21.98 -5.57 11.34
CA GLU A 120 -21.77 -5.84 12.75
C GLU A 120 -21.37 -4.59 13.53
N TYR A 121 -20.57 -3.73 12.88
CA TYR A 121 -20.13 -2.46 13.45
C TYR A 121 -20.36 -1.30 12.49
N THR A 122 -20.68 -0.14 13.06
CA THR A 122 -20.54 1.13 12.37
C THR A 122 -19.69 2.09 13.18
N ILE A 123 -18.88 2.89 12.49
CA ILE A 123 -18.05 3.92 13.10
C ILE A 123 -18.40 5.25 12.43
N ALA A 124 -18.75 6.25 13.23
CA ALA A 124 -18.92 7.61 12.74
C ALA A 124 -18.08 8.55 13.59
N GLY A 125 -17.19 9.30 12.97
CA GLY A 125 -16.25 10.15 13.71
C GLY A 125 -15.71 11.32 12.92
N LYS A 126 -15.03 12.22 13.62
CA LYS A 126 -14.38 13.39 13.06
C LYS A 126 -12.88 13.33 13.34
N ILE A 127 -12.10 13.39 12.27
CA ILE A 127 -10.63 13.39 12.32
C ILE A 127 -10.13 14.78 12.73
N ASN A 128 -9.14 14.79 13.62
CA ASN A 128 -8.34 15.97 13.90
C ASN A 128 -6.94 15.77 13.28
N LEU A 129 -6.66 16.50 12.21
CA LEU A 129 -5.39 16.36 11.49
C LEU A 129 -4.18 16.86 12.28
N ARG A 130 -4.39 17.80 13.23
CA ARG A 130 -3.29 18.43 13.99
C ARG A 130 -2.57 17.44 14.89
N ASN A 131 -3.33 16.55 15.54
CA ASN A 131 -2.80 15.57 16.49
C ASN A 131 -3.07 14.12 16.04
N ASN A 132 -3.61 13.94 14.82
CA ASN A 132 -3.97 12.64 14.25
C ASN A 132 -4.87 11.81 15.17
N THR A 133 -5.89 12.43 15.74
CA THR A 133 -6.90 11.73 16.54
C THR A 133 -8.24 11.70 15.83
N MET A 134 -9.15 10.86 16.29
CA MET A 134 -10.55 10.86 15.85
C MET A 134 -11.46 10.74 17.06
N VAL A 135 -12.47 11.59 17.13
CA VAL A 135 -13.55 11.48 18.11
C VAL A 135 -14.81 11.02 17.41
N GLY A 136 -15.43 9.98 17.93
CA GLY A 136 -16.59 9.40 17.24
C GLY A 136 -17.41 8.47 18.11
N ARG A 137 -18.21 7.66 17.44
CA ARG A 137 -19.02 6.59 18.02
C ARG A 137 -18.75 5.28 17.31
N VAL A 138 -18.64 4.22 18.09
CA VAL A 138 -18.66 2.85 17.62
C VAL A 138 -20.01 2.26 18.01
N THR A 139 -20.76 1.79 17.04
CA THR A 139 -22.04 1.09 17.27
C THR A 139 -21.83 -0.37 16.91
N HIS A 140 -22.17 -1.27 17.83
CA HIS A 140 -22.15 -2.70 17.63
C HIS A 140 -23.58 -3.23 17.51
N TYR A 141 -23.82 -4.01 16.47
CA TYR A 141 -25.08 -4.68 16.15
C TYR A 141 -24.88 -6.19 16.30
N PRO A 142 -25.18 -6.76 17.46
CA PRO A 142 -24.97 -8.20 17.68
C PRO A 142 -25.91 -9.05 16.82
N GLU A 143 -25.41 -10.16 16.26
CA GLU A 143 -26.17 -11.07 15.39
C GLU A 143 -27.44 -11.63 16.03
N ASN A 144 -27.39 -11.88 17.33
CA ASN A 144 -28.51 -12.49 18.07
C ASN A 144 -29.66 -11.50 18.43
N LYS A 145 -29.69 -10.33 17.78
CA LYS A 145 -30.65 -9.23 18.07
C LYS A 145 -30.62 -8.76 19.54
N ALA A 146 -29.54 -9.02 20.24
CA ALA A 146 -29.31 -8.47 21.56
C ALA A 146 -29.24 -6.93 21.49
N LYS A 147 -29.18 -6.29 22.64
CA LYS A 147 -29.20 -4.82 22.73
C LYS A 147 -28.04 -4.19 21.95
N ILE A 148 -28.38 -3.34 20.96
CA ILE A 148 -27.40 -2.49 20.26
C ILE A 148 -26.64 -1.68 21.28
N SER A 149 -25.32 -1.72 21.21
CA SER A 149 -24.46 -0.91 22.05
C SER A 149 -23.88 0.27 21.27
N ILE A 150 -24.00 1.47 21.80
CA ILE A 150 -23.43 2.69 21.24
C ILE A 150 -22.41 3.23 22.23
N ARG A 151 -21.17 3.40 21.77
CA ARG A 151 -20.08 3.89 22.58
C ARG A 151 -19.47 5.13 21.95
N LYS A 152 -19.40 6.21 22.73
CA LYS A 152 -18.53 7.34 22.40
C LYS A 152 -17.08 6.89 22.59
N THR A 153 -16.23 7.10 21.60
CA THR A 153 -14.86 6.59 21.57
C THR A 153 -13.91 7.69 21.09
N ASN A 154 -12.82 7.85 21.79
CA ASN A 154 -11.70 8.66 21.33
C ASN A 154 -10.63 7.74 20.79
N PHE A 155 -10.25 7.96 19.56
CA PHE A 155 -9.18 7.22 18.91
C PHE A 155 -7.91 8.07 18.89
N THR A 156 -6.84 7.54 19.42
CA THR A 156 -5.52 8.17 19.46
C THR A 156 -4.53 7.35 18.64
N PRO A 157 -3.46 7.93 18.11
CA PRO A 157 -2.44 7.18 17.36
C PRO A 157 -1.92 6.00 18.18
N ALA A 158 -1.95 4.80 17.59
CA ALA A 158 -1.39 3.59 18.21
C ALA A 158 0.13 3.70 18.39
N ILE A 159 0.78 4.42 17.47
CA ILE A 159 2.17 4.86 17.59
C ILE A 159 2.16 6.38 17.71
N PRO A 160 2.72 6.96 18.76
CA PRO A 160 2.79 8.40 18.92
C PRO A 160 3.49 9.06 17.72
N ILE A 161 2.81 10.01 17.09
CA ILE A 161 3.38 10.77 15.97
C ILE A 161 4.49 11.67 16.48
N LYS A 162 5.63 11.61 15.82
CA LYS A 162 6.78 12.48 16.03
C LYS A 162 6.88 13.47 14.88
N GLY A 163 7.13 14.72 15.24
CA GLY A 163 7.25 15.80 14.27
C GLY A 163 5.91 16.43 13.86
N ALA A 164 6.00 17.58 13.20
CA ALA A 164 4.84 18.25 12.63
C ALA A 164 4.33 17.46 11.42
N TYR A 165 3.04 17.23 11.41
CA TYR A 165 2.35 16.48 10.38
C TYR A 165 1.77 17.41 9.31
N PRO A 166 1.96 17.14 8.03
CA PRO A 166 3.24 16.80 7.42
C PRO A 166 4.15 18.03 7.32
N GLN A 167 5.43 17.86 7.58
CA GLN A 167 6.41 18.94 7.38
C GLN A 167 6.69 19.23 5.90
N PHE A 168 6.27 18.33 5.02
CA PHE A 168 6.57 18.36 3.60
C PHE A 168 5.28 18.39 2.77
N VAL A 169 5.40 18.96 1.58
CA VAL A 169 4.48 18.79 0.48
C VAL A 169 5.22 17.99 -0.59
N PHE A 170 4.52 17.12 -1.28
CA PHE A 170 5.11 16.33 -2.35
C PHE A 170 4.56 16.82 -3.68
N GLU A 171 5.47 17.07 -4.62
CA GLU A 171 5.13 17.36 -5.99
C GLU A 171 5.59 16.20 -6.86
N TYR A 172 4.72 15.78 -7.76
CA TYR A 172 4.92 14.59 -8.57
C TYR A 172 5.18 14.98 -10.01
N TYR A 173 6.14 14.31 -10.63
CA TYR A 173 6.54 14.56 -12.01
C TYR A 173 6.68 13.26 -12.77
N GLY A 174 6.25 13.29 -14.04
CA GLY A 174 6.27 12.11 -14.88
C GLY A 174 5.64 12.36 -16.23
N TYR A 175 4.93 11.38 -16.74
CA TYR A 175 4.28 11.44 -18.05
C TYR A 175 2.98 10.64 -18.05
N ASP A 176 2.10 10.94 -19.03
CA ASP A 176 0.87 10.20 -19.22
C ASP A 176 1.18 8.77 -19.67
N ASN A 177 0.52 7.81 -19.06
CA ASN A 177 0.63 6.43 -19.49
C ASN A 177 -0.22 6.22 -20.76
N PRO A 178 0.38 5.93 -21.92
CA PRO A 178 -0.37 5.83 -23.18
C PRO A 178 -1.28 4.60 -23.24
N THR A 179 -1.07 3.61 -22.36
CA THR A 179 -1.83 2.35 -22.33
C THR A 179 -2.65 2.18 -21.06
N GLY A 180 -2.53 3.08 -20.08
CA GLY A 180 -3.14 2.97 -18.77
C GLY A 180 -4.05 4.13 -18.41
N TYR A 181 -4.82 3.92 -17.34
CA TYR A 181 -5.74 4.93 -16.80
C TYR A 181 -5.06 5.91 -15.83
N SER A 182 -3.78 5.72 -15.54
CA SER A 182 -2.99 6.54 -14.59
C SER A 182 -1.77 7.12 -15.25
N SER A 183 -1.32 8.27 -14.76
CA SER A 183 0.00 8.81 -15.10
C SER A 183 1.11 7.98 -14.46
N ILE A 184 2.30 8.01 -15.08
CA ILE A 184 3.51 7.38 -14.53
C ILE A 184 4.37 8.43 -13.85
N ILE A 185 4.59 8.28 -12.56
CA ILE A 185 5.46 9.14 -11.75
C ILE A 185 6.89 8.63 -11.85
N THR A 186 7.83 9.50 -12.21
CA THR A 186 9.27 9.17 -12.30
C THR A 186 10.13 9.97 -11.33
N ARG A 187 9.56 11.04 -10.75
CA ARG A 187 10.20 11.88 -9.76
C ARG A 187 9.16 12.39 -8.75
N VAL A 188 9.55 12.40 -7.48
CA VAL A 188 8.81 13.07 -6.40
C VAL A 188 9.73 14.10 -5.77
N ASP A 189 9.35 15.37 -5.80
CA ASP A 189 10.05 16.42 -5.10
C ASP A 189 9.44 16.60 -3.72
N VAL A 190 10.29 16.51 -2.71
CA VAL A 190 9.95 16.73 -1.30
C VAL A 190 10.17 18.21 -1.01
N ILE A 191 9.09 18.93 -0.72
CA ILE A 191 9.11 20.37 -0.53
C ILE A 191 8.87 20.70 0.93
N ASN A 192 9.76 21.50 1.50
CA ASN A 192 9.55 22.03 2.84
C ASN A 192 8.30 22.94 2.85
N LYS A 193 7.35 22.65 3.73
CA LYS A 193 6.05 23.33 3.75
C LYS A 193 6.17 24.82 4.08
N ASP A 194 7.13 25.19 4.90
CA ASP A 194 7.30 26.56 5.37
C ASP A 194 8.12 27.39 4.38
N THR A 195 9.27 26.86 3.96
CA THR A 195 10.19 27.57 3.06
C THR A 195 9.87 27.45 1.58
N LYS A 196 8.99 26.50 1.20
CA LYS A 196 8.67 26.13 -0.19
C LYS A 196 9.87 25.65 -1.01
N ALA A 197 11.00 25.39 -0.37
CA ALA A 197 12.19 24.87 -1.04
C ALA A 197 12.10 23.37 -1.24
N VAL A 198 12.59 22.89 -2.39
CA VAL A 198 12.80 21.46 -2.64
C VAL A 198 13.97 21.01 -1.77
N VAL A 199 13.70 20.13 -0.82
CA VAL A 199 14.73 19.59 0.09
C VAL A 199 15.29 18.25 -0.40
N GLN A 200 14.55 17.56 -1.26
CA GLN A 200 14.98 16.29 -1.83
C GLN A 200 14.17 15.96 -3.08
N SER A 201 14.81 15.36 -4.08
CA SER A 201 14.14 14.74 -5.22
C SER A 201 14.36 13.23 -5.17
N LEU A 202 13.24 12.48 -5.15
CA LEU A 202 13.24 11.04 -5.18
C LEU A 202 13.10 10.59 -6.64
N THR A 203 14.01 9.75 -7.10
CA THR A 203 14.07 9.27 -8.49
C THR A 203 14.46 7.80 -8.55
N GLY A 204 14.59 7.23 -9.76
CA GLY A 204 15.03 5.85 -9.96
C GLY A 204 13.88 4.84 -9.81
N PHE A 205 12.66 5.25 -10.16
CA PHE A 205 11.47 4.41 -10.21
C PHE A 205 10.53 4.86 -11.33
N LYS A 206 9.56 4.02 -11.62
CA LYS A 206 8.33 4.36 -12.33
C LYS A 206 7.18 3.91 -11.44
N ALA A 207 6.29 4.80 -11.09
CA ALA A 207 5.20 4.50 -10.16
C ALA A 207 3.85 4.97 -10.73
N ASN A 208 2.79 4.29 -10.33
CA ASN A 208 1.42 4.65 -10.71
C ASN A 208 0.92 5.85 -9.90
N SER A 209 0.22 6.79 -10.54
CA SER A 209 -0.36 7.94 -9.84
C SER A 209 -1.57 7.59 -8.95
N TYR A 210 -2.14 6.40 -9.09
CA TYR A 210 -3.29 5.96 -8.28
C TYR A 210 -2.96 5.58 -6.86
N SER A 211 -1.72 5.21 -6.58
CA SER A 211 -1.40 4.51 -5.34
C SER A 211 -0.13 5.04 -4.71
N THR A 212 -0.18 6.30 -4.31
CA THR A 212 0.80 6.83 -3.37
C THR A 212 0.25 6.69 -1.96
N ASN A 213 1.03 6.09 -1.07
CA ASN A 213 0.61 5.82 0.29
C ASN A 213 1.57 6.44 1.30
N TYR A 214 1.00 6.99 2.37
CA TYR A 214 1.75 7.46 3.54
C TYR A 214 1.36 6.61 4.73
N ALA A 215 2.34 6.00 5.37
CA ALA A 215 2.15 5.25 6.61
C ALA A 215 3.45 5.26 7.40
N ASP A 216 3.37 5.09 8.70
CA ASP A 216 4.55 4.82 9.54
C ASP A 216 4.90 3.33 9.41
N MET A 217 5.72 2.99 8.41
CA MET A 217 6.04 1.59 8.09
C MET A 217 7.00 0.95 9.08
N ASN A 218 7.84 1.75 9.68
CA ASN A 218 8.88 1.29 10.62
C ASN A 218 8.53 1.54 12.08
N TYR A 219 7.33 2.05 12.36
CA TYR A 219 6.80 2.33 13.70
C TYR A 219 7.68 3.26 14.55
N ASP A 220 8.31 4.22 13.90
CA ASP A 220 9.16 5.22 14.56
C ASP A 220 8.44 6.54 14.86
N GLY A 221 7.20 6.68 14.41
CA GLY A 221 6.32 7.82 14.62
C GLY A 221 6.40 8.89 13.53
N TYR A 222 7.14 8.62 12.44
CA TYR A 222 7.16 9.47 11.25
C TYR A 222 6.44 8.77 10.10
N LEU A 223 5.87 9.55 9.19
CA LEU A 223 5.27 9.00 7.99
C LEU A 223 6.32 8.73 6.92
N ASP A 224 6.22 7.56 6.35
CA ASP A 224 7.01 7.10 5.23
C ASP A 224 6.19 7.21 3.94
N LEU A 225 6.86 7.24 2.79
CA LEU A 225 6.25 7.28 1.47
C LEU A 225 6.38 5.91 0.80
N MET A 226 5.27 5.43 0.26
CA MET A 226 5.23 4.23 -0.56
C MET A 226 4.65 4.56 -1.92
N LEU A 227 5.31 4.05 -2.96
CA LEU A 227 4.93 4.22 -4.34
C LEU A 227 4.70 2.85 -4.97
N ASP A 228 3.57 2.65 -5.60
CA ASP A 228 3.27 1.47 -6.40
C ASP A 228 4.10 1.52 -7.69
N ILE A 229 5.05 0.59 -7.83
CA ILE A 229 5.96 0.46 -8.97
C ILE A 229 5.67 -0.79 -9.81
N GLY A 230 4.53 -1.45 -9.61
CA GLY A 230 4.10 -2.56 -10.44
C GLY A 230 3.89 -2.14 -11.89
N GLU A 231 4.39 -2.94 -12.83
CA GLU A 231 4.23 -2.67 -14.27
C GLU A 231 2.84 -3.08 -14.77
N GLU A 232 2.19 -4.02 -14.08
CA GLU A 232 0.85 -4.52 -14.38
C GLU A 232 -0.10 -4.32 -13.18
N LEU A 233 -1.40 -4.31 -13.43
CA LEU A 233 -2.47 -4.11 -12.43
C LEU A 233 -2.43 -5.09 -11.23
N HIS A 234 -1.66 -6.17 -11.32
CA HIS A 234 -1.53 -7.21 -10.30
C HIS A 234 -0.09 -7.44 -9.83
N ASP A 235 0.85 -6.61 -10.29
CA ASP A 235 2.22 -6.63 -9.80
C ASP A 235 2.30 -5.76 -8.53
N ASP A 236 1.99 -6.37 -7.41
CA ASP A 236 2.03 -5.73 -6.08
C ASP A 236 3.47 -5.40 -5.65
N ASN A 237 4.17 -4.58 -6.41
CA ASN A 237 5.52 -4.14 -6.11
C ASN A 237 5.52 -2.69 -5.65
N TYR A 238 6.18 -2.42 -4.53
CA TYR A 238 6.23 -1.09 -3.94
C TYR A 238 7.66 -0.61 -3.72
N ALA A 239 7.91 0.68 -3.98
CA ALA A 239 9.10 1.37 -3.53
C ALA A 239 8.80 2.07 -2.20
N TYR A 240 9.58 1.76 -1.18
CA TYR A 240 9.45 2.32 0.16
C TYR A 240 10.53 3.34 0.41
N TRP A 241 10.15 4.52 0.86
CA TRP A 241 11.03 5.61 1.25
C TRP A 241 10.76 5.97 2.70
N LEU A 242 11.62 5.49 3.60
CA LEU A 242 11.49 5.74 5.02
C LEU A 242 12.08 7.10 5.38
N TYR A 243 11.35 7.86 6.20
CA TYR A 243 11.86 9.14 6.69
C TYR A 243 12.90 8.91 7.78
N GLU A 244 14.09 9.47 7.58
CA GLU A 244 15.19 9.44 8.55
C GLU A 244 15.27 10.79 9.28
N PRO A 245 14.85 10.87 10.55
CA PRO A 245 14.76 12.13 11.25
C PRO A 245 16.11 12.81 11.54
N LYS A 246 17.20 12.04 11.60
CA LYS A 246 18.55 12.58 11.83
C LYS A 246 19.03 13.38 10.63
N THR A 247 18.82 12.87 9.44
CA THR A 247 19.20 13.51 8.18
C THR A 247 18.11 14.40 7.61
N LYS A 248 16.87 14.29 8.15
CA LYS A 248 15.64 14.93 7.65
C LYS A 248 15.38 14.60 6.17
N ARG A 249 15.66 13.36 5.76
CA ARG A 249 15.53 12.88 4.38
C ARG A 249 14.77 11.56 4.32
N PHE A 250 14.20 11.30 3.17
CA PHE A 250 13.63 10.01 2.83
C PHE A 250 14.73 9.10 2.26
N VAL A 251 14.85 7.90 2.80
CA VAL A 251 15.85 6.90 2.38
C VAL A 251 15.12 5.68 1.84
N ARG A 252 15.51 5.22 0.65
CA ARG A 252 14.90 4.03 0.03
C ARG A 252 15.24 2.79 0.84
N ASP A 253 14.23 2.08 1.32
CA ASP A 253 14.39 0.81 2.04
C ASP A 253 14.36 -0.35 1.04
N LYS A 254 15.52 -1.01 0.88
CA LYS A 254 15.68 -2.14 -0.04
C LYS A 254 15.04 -3.42 0.49
N THR A 255 14.95 -3.57 1.82
CA THR A 255 14.38 -4.77 2.45
C THR A 255 12.87 -4.81 2.23
N LEU A 256 12.18 -3.69 2.48
CA LEU A 256 10.76 -3.59 2.18
C LEU A 256 10.49 -3.65 0.68
N GLY A 257 11.32 -3.01 -0.13
CA GLY A 257 11.18 -3.03 -1.58
C GLY A 257 11.45 -4.40 -2.24
N ALA A 258 12.01 -5.36 -1.53
CA ALA A 258 12.18 -6.74 -1.99
C ALA A 258 10.96 -7.63 -1.67
N ILE A 259 9.95 -7.10 -0.98
CA ILE A 259 8.73 -7.82 -0.63
C ILE A 259 7.73 -7.68 -1.78
N LYS A 260 7.14 -8.79 -2.18
CA LYS A 260 5.97 -8.78 -3.07
C LYS A 260 4.70 -8.57 -2.25
N GLY A 261 3.83 -7.73 -2.75
CA GLY A 261 2.58 -7.39 -2.08
C GLY A 261 2.73 -6.28 -1.04
N TYR A 262 1.59 -5.81 -0.59
CA TYR A 262 1.51 -4.82 0.48
C TYR A 262 1.47 -5.55 1.84
N PRO A 263 2.46 -5.33 2.73
CA PRO A 263 2.48 -6.01 4.01
C PRO A 263 1.32 -5.54 4.91
N SER A 264 0.64 -6.47 5.56
CA SER A 264 -0.32 -6.14 6.60
C SER A 264 0.39 -5.57 7.82
N ARG A 265 -0.11 -4.44 8.34
CA ARG A 265 0.51 -3.73 9.45
C ARG A 265 -0.17 -4.05 10.77
N TYR A 266 0.64 -4.38 11.78
CA TYR A 266 0.20 -4.62 13.15
C TYR A 266 0.90 -3.66 14.11
N PRO A 267 0.48 -2.39 14.18
CA PRO A 267 1.18 -1.34 14.90
C PRO A 267 1.28 -1.61 16.41
N HIS A 268 0.29 -2.28 17.02
CA HIS A 268 0.32 -2.65 18.42
C HIS A 268 1.41 -3.69 18.78
N LYS A 269 1.90 -4.42 17.76
CA LYS A 269 3.04 -5.35 17.88
C LYS A 269 4.31 -4.83 17.22
N ARG A 270 4.23 -3.70 16.51
CA ARG A 270 5.30 -3.14 15.66
C ARG A 270 5.81 -4.15 14.64
N GLN A 271 4.88 -4.87 13.99
CA GLN A 271 5.17 -5.94 13.06
C GLN A 271 4.50 -5.71 11.72
N LEU A 272 5.20 -6.11 10.65
CA LEU A 272 4.66 -6.23 9.31
C LEU A 272 4.52 -7.71 8.98
N HIS A 273 3.33 -8.14 8.60
CA HIS A 273 3.07 -9.49 8.14
C HIS A 273 3.25 -9.58 6.63
N LEU A 274 4.13 -10.48 6.21
CA LEU A 274 4.43 -10.79 4.82
C LEU A 274 3.71 -12.09 4.45
N ASN A 275 2.51 -12.01 3.95
CA ASN A 275 1.70 -13.18 3.64
C ASN A 275 1.51 -14.11 4.86
N LYS A 276 1.27 -15.41 4.62
CA LYS A 276 1.03 -16.38 5.71
C LYS A 276 2.31 -16.85 6.43
N ASP A 277 3.50 -16.55 5.89
CA ASP A 277 4.71 -17.31 6.26
C ASP A 277 5.79 -16.53 7.01
N ALA A 278 5.73 -15.22 7.09
CA ALA A 278 6.77 -14.42 7.73
C ALA A 278 6.29 -13.10 8.30
N LEU A 279 6.96 -12.68 9.36
CA LEU A 279 6.86 -11.33 9.93
C LEU A 279 8.15 -10.57 9.69
N LEU A 280 8.04 -9.26 9.56
CA LEU A 280 9.17 -8.36 9.76
C LEU A 280 8.96 -7.57 11.05
N GLU A 281 10.00 -7.54 11.86
CA GLU A 281 10.08 -6.73 13.05
C GLU A 281 11.31 -5.82 12.97
N ARG A 282 11.18 -4.57 13.41
CA ARG A 282 12.32 -3.65 13.37
C ARG A 282 13.03 -3.68 14.72
N VAL A 283 14.21 -4.28 14.74
CA VAL A 283 15.05 -4.41 15.94
C VAL A 283 16.32 -3.60 15.72
N ASN A 284 16.60 -2.64 16.61
CA ASN A 284 17.77 -1.74 16.52
C ASN A 284 17.94 -1.06 15.15
N GLY A 285 16.83 -0.66 14.53
CA GLY A 285 16.83 0.01 13.23
C GLY A 285 17.02 -0.89 12.01
N GLN A 286 17.09 -2.22 12.21
CA GLN A 286 17.20 -3.20 11.13
C GLN A 286 15.96 -4.10 11.07
N TRP A 287 15.60 -4.52 9.85
CA TRP A 287 14.53 -5.49 9.66
C TRP A 287 15.01 -6.90 10.00
N LYS A 288 14.29 -7.55 10.90
CA LYS A 288 14.50 -8.95 11.25
C LYS A 288 13.29 -9.75 10.79
N LYS A 289 13.52 -10.75 9.93
CA LYS A 289 12.50 -11.70 9.53
C LYS A 289 12.31 -12.73 10.65
N MET A 290 11.08 -12.88 11.10
CA MET A 290 10.66 -13.84 12.10
C MET A 290 9.75 -14.88 11.44
N PRO A 291 9.76 -16.14 11.88
CA PRO A 291 8.73 -17.08 11.46
C PRO A 291 7.36 -16.57 11.93
N CYS A 292 6.36 -16.66 11.04
CA CYS A 292 4.99 -16.27 11.37
C CYS A 292 4.08 -17.47 11.49
N CYS A 293 3.19 -17.35 12.44
CA CYS A 293 1.83 -17.82 12.31
C CYS A 293 1.70 -19.31 11.96
N TYR A 294 2.48 -20.17 12.61
CA TYR A 294 2.10 -21.57 12.69
C TYR A 294 0.76 -21.60 13.43
N ALA A 295 -0.28 -22.01 12.72
CA ALA A 295 -1.55 -22.33 13.35
C ALA A 295 -1.29 -23.48 14.30
N ASP A 296 -1.34 -23.18 15.60
CA ASP A 296 -1.60 -24.19 16.62
C ASP A 296 -3.09 -24.52 16.62
#